data_55e1250ac6cd8872fd321a491d25ede2
#
_entry.id   55e1250ac6cd8872fd321a491d25ede2
#
_cell.length_a   1.000
_cell.length_b   1.000
_cell.length_c   1.000
_cell.angle_alpha   90.00
_cell.angle_beta   90.00
_cell.angle_gamma   90.00
#
_symmetry.space_group_name_H-M   'P 1'
#
loop_
_entity.id
_entity.type
_entity.pdbx_description
1 polymer ?
#
loop_
_entity_poly.entity_id
_entity_poly.type
_entity_poly.pdbx_seq_one_letter_code
_entity_poly.pdbx_strand_id
1 'polypeptide(L)'
;MNVDDYMYTYLSIISKTAELYPTNDKNVVYKLSASDKKFYEIVQKVGEERMAYQLRRLFIELTKSGVISGIVTKQEVIINSVTPLGYSILEQAKKPTFWKSIKKAAPKWAANSLTNFLIAYLTN
;
A
#
# COMPACT_ATOMS: atom_id res chain seq x y z
N MET A 1 -4.46 9.93 7.88
CA MET A 1 -5.27 9.75 6.63
C MET A 1 -6.64 9.22 7.00
N ASN A 2 -7.68 9.62 6.29
CA ASN A 2 -8.97 8.95 6.38
C ASN A 2 -8.93 7.59 5.67
N VAL A 3 -10.00 6.80 5.77
CA VAL A 3 -10.05 5.44 5.20
C VAL A 3 -9.84 5.47 3.68
N ASP A 4 -10.51 6.39 2.98
CA ASP A 4 -10.41 6.48 1.52
C ASP A 4 -8.98 6.80 1.08
N ASP A 5 -8.34 7.76 1.73
CA ASP A 5 -6.96 8.15 1.44
C ASP A 5 -5.98 7.01 1.73
N TYR A 6 -6.19 6.30 2.83
CA TYR A 6 -5.34 5.16 3.18
C TYR A 6 -5.46 4.03 2.14
N MET A 7 -6.69 3.69 1.74
CA MET A 7 -6.93 2.68 0.73
C MET A 7 -6.32 3.06 -0.61
N TYR A 8 -6.50 4.32 -1.01
CA TYR A 8 -5.91 4.82 -2.25
C TYR A 8 -4.38 4.71 -2.21
N THR A 9 -3.77 5.16 -1.11
CA THR A 9 -2.32 5.11 -0.92
C THR A 9 -1.81 3.67 -0.96
N TYR A 10 -2.48 2.77 -0.25
CA TYR A 10 -2.12 1.36 -0.19
C TYR A 10 -2.05 0.73 -1.59
N LEU A 11 -3.11 0.92 -2.38
CA LEU A 11 -3.17 0.34 -3.72
C LEU A 11 -2.22 1.02 -4.70
N SER A 12 -2.07 2.34 -4.59
CA SER A 12 -1.15 3.09 -5.45
C SER A 12 0.29 2.61 -5.25
N ILE A 13 0.67 2.32 -4.01
CA ILE A 13 2.00 1.79 -3.72
C ILE A 13 2.20 0.42 -4.36
N ILE A 14 1.27 -0.50 -4.20
CA ILE A 14 1.39 -1.84 -4.77
C ILE A 14 1.43 -1.74 -6.30
N SER A 15 0.54 -0.96 -6.89
CA SER A 15 0.46 -0.78 -8.34
C SER A 15 1.73 -0.17 -8.92
N LYS A 16 2.26 0.89 -8.27
CA LYS A 16 3.49 1.53 -8.73
C LYS A 16 4.69 0.61 -8.56
N THR A 17 4.74 -0.14 -7.47
CA THR A 17 5.79 -1.14 -7.25
C THR A 17 5.76 -2.20 -8.36
N ALA A 18 4.57 -2.64 -8.79
CA ALA A 18 4.42 -3.59 -9.89
C ALA A 18 4.98 -3.06 -11.21
N GLU A 19 4.97 -1.74 -11.42
CA GLU A 19 5.55 -1.11 -12.61
C GLU A 19 7.08 -0.99 -12.53
N LEU A 20 7.64 -0.84 -11.32
CA LEU A 20 9.01 -0.38 -11.14
C LEU A 20 9.99 -1.45 -10.66
N TYR A 21 9.51 -2.58 -10.11
CA TYR A 21 10.45 -3.52 -9.49
C TYR A 21 11.43 -4.11 -10.52
N PRO A 22 12.71 -4.38 -10.15
CA PRO A 22 13.29 -4.18 -8.81
C PRO A 22 13.56 -2.70 -8.52
N THR A 23 13.29 -2.29 -7.28
CA THR A 23 13.37 -0.88 -6.89
C THR A 23 13.51 -0.77 -5.36
N ASN A 24 13.19 0.39 -4.79
CA ASN A 24 13.12 0.61 -3.35
C ASN A 24 11.94 1.53 -3.02
N ASP A 25 11.61 1.61 -1.74
CA ASP A 25 10.48 2.39 -1.25
C ASP A 25 10.58 3.87 -1.62
N LYS A 26 11.77 4.46 -1.50
CA LYS A 26 11.98 5.88 -1.80
C LYS A 26 11.71 6.20 -3.25
N ASN A 27 12.14 5.32 -4.16
CA ASN A 27 11.91 5.52 -5.59
C ASN A 27 10.43 5.38 -5.94
N VAL A 28 9.72 4.41 -5.33
CA VAL A 28 8.28 4.25 -5.54
C VAL A 28 7.54 5.52 -5.12
N VAL A 29 7.84 6.05 -3.94
CA VAL A 29 7.21 7.28 -3.43
C VAL A 29 7.54 8.47 -4.32
N TYR A 30 8.80 8.61 -4.75
CA TYR A 30 9.22 9.68 -5.65
C TYR A 30 8.43 9.64 -6.95
N LYS A 31 8.34 8.48 -7.58
CA LYS A 31 7.62 8.32 -8.86
C LYS A 31 6.13 8.57 -8.70
N LEU A 32 5.52 8.12 -7.59
CA LEU A 32 4.10 8.41 -7.30
C LEU A 32 3.88 9.91 -7.13
N SER A 33 4.71 10.56 -6.34
CA SER A 33 4.58 12.01 -6.10
C SER A 33 4.70 12.83 -7.38
N ALA A 34 5.51 12.37 -8.33
CA ALA A 34 5.73 13.05 -9.60
C ALA A 34 4.61 12.79 -10.62
N SER A 35 3.92 11.63 -10.55
CA SER A 35 3.00 11.18 -11.60
C SER A 35 1.54 11.07 -11.18
N ASP A 36 1.27 11.06 -9.88
CA ASP A 36 -0.08 10.84 -9.36
C ASP A 36 -0.51 12.05 -8.53
N LYS A 37 -1.37 12.88 -9.13
CA LYS A 37 -1.85 14.11 -8.50
C LYS A 37 -2.57 13.85 -7.19
N LYS A 38 -3.41 12.83 -7.14
CA LYS A 38 -4.17 12.50 -5.93
C LYS A 38 -3.25 12.04 -4.81
N PHE A 39 -2.25 11.24 -5.12
CA PHE A 39 -1.26 10.83 -4.14
C PHE A 39 -0.50 12.06 -3.58
N TYR A 40 -0.08 12.94 -4.46
CA TYR A 40 0.61 14.18 -4.07
C TYR A 40 -0.28 15.02 -3.14
N GLU A 41 -1.56 15.18 -3.45
CA GLU A 41 -2.50 15.92 -2.62
C GLU A 41 -2.66 15.30 -1.23
N ILE A 42 -2.69 13.96 -1.15
CA ILE A 42 -2.74 13.26 0.14
C ILE A 42 -1.47 13.55 0.95
N VAL A 43 -0.30 13.52 0.31
CA VAL A 43 0.98 13.85 0.98
C VAL A 43 0.93 15.27 1.56
N GLN A 44 0.45 16.23 0.79
CA GLN A 44 0.36 17.61 1.23
C GLN A 44 -0.65 17.77 2.38
N LYS A 45 -1.76 17.07 2.32
CA LYS A 45 -2.79 17.12 3.37
C LYS A 45 -2.30 16.53 4.69
N VAL A 46 -1.57 15.42 4.64
CA VAL A 46 -1.03 14.72 5.81
C VAL A 46 0.20 15.47 6.36
N GLY A 47 1.01 16.04 5.49
CA GLY A 47 2.31 16.63 5.82
C GLY A 47 3.43 15.67 5.47
N GLU A 48 4.50 16.19 4.86
CA GLU A 48 5.58 15.38 4.30
C GLU A 48 6.27 14.49 5.35
N GLU A 49 6.56 15.04 6.52
CA GLU A 49 7.25 14.30 7.57
C GLU A 49 6.41 13.14 8.11
N ARG A 50 5.14 13.43 8.44
CA ARG A 50 4.21 12.42 8.93
C ARG A 50 3.95 11.35 7.87
N MET A 51 3.80 11.78 6.62
CA MET A 51 3.57 10.86 5.51
C MET A 51 4.77 9.95 5.29
N ALA A 52 5.98 10.48 5.35
CA ALA A 52 7.21 9.69 5.22
C ALA A 52 7.25 8.56 6.26
N TYR A 53 6.91 8.89 7.51
CA TYR A 53 6.85 7.90 8.59
C TYR A 53 5.81 6.81 8.31
N GLN A 54 4.60 7.21 7.92
CA GLN A 54 3.50 6.28 7.64
C GLN A 54 3.80 5.39 6.43
N LEU A 55 4.40 5.95 5.38
CA LEU A 55 4.79 5.19 4.20
C LEU A 55 5.87 4.17 4.51
N ARG A 56 6.86 4.55 5.31
CA ARG A 56 7.91 3.62 5.76
C ARG A 56 7.29 2.42 6.45
N ARG A 57 6.38 2.66 7.37
CA ARG A 57 5.68 1.59 8.10
C ARG A 57 4.88 0.70 7.15
N LEU A 58 4.22 1.31 6.18
CA LEU A 58 3.42 0.57 5.20
C LEU A 58 4.29 -0.35 4.34
N PHE A 59 5.43 0.13 3.83
CA PHE A 59 6.34 -0.72 3.06
C PHE A 59 6.87 -1.89 3.90
N ILE A 60 7.21 -1.65 5.16
CA ILE A 60 7.65 -2.72 6.07
C ILE A 60 6.53 -3.75 6.25
N GLU A 61 5.30 -3.30 6.47
CA GLU A 61 4.14 -4.19 6.61
C GLU A 61 3.92 -5.02 5.35
N LEU A 62 3.94 -4.39 4.18
CA LEU A 62 3.75 -5.09 2.91
C LEU A 62 4.81 -6.17 2.68
N THR A 63 6.04 -5.89 3.10
CA THR A 63 7.13 -6.86 3.00
C THR A 63 6.92 -8.03 3.97
N LYS A 64 6.61 -7.73 5.22
CA LYS A 64 6.41 -8.76 6.25
C LYS A 64 5.18 -9.64 5.98
N SER A 65 4.15 -9.06 5.38
CA SER A 65 2.90 -9.78 5.07
C SER A 65 2.95 -10.53 3.76
N GLY A 66 4.06 -10.42 3.00
CA GLY A 66 4.21 -11.15 1.75
C GLY A 66 3.45 -10.56 0.57
N VAL A 67 3.07 -9.28 0.62
CA VAL A 67 2.46 -8.57 -0.51
C VAL A 67 3.53 -8.16 -1.51
N ILE A 68 4.69 -7.72 -1.01
CA ILE A 68 5.88 -7.48 -1.80
C ILE A 68 7.00 -8.36 -1.28
N SER A 69 7.91 -8.74 -2.17
CA SER A 69 9.11 -9.50 -1.82
C SER A 69 10.28 -8.53 -1.75
N GLY A 70 10.98 -8.50 -0.62
CA GLY A 70 12.10 -7.58 -0.45
C GLY A 70 12.79 -7.73 0.88
N ILE A 71 13.69 -6.79 1.15
CA ILE A 71 14.53 -6.75 2.34
C ILE A 71 14.38 -5.40 3.01
N VAL A 72 14.04 -5.42 4.31
CA VAL A 72 13.95 -4.19 5.12
C VAL A 72 15.32 -3.89 5.70
N THR A 73 15.86 -2.72 5.39
CA THR A 73 17.09 -2.21 5.98
C THR A 73 16.79 -0.98 6.85
N LYS A 74 17.79 -0.44 7.52
CA LYS A 74 17.62 0.77 8.34
C LYS A 74 17.27 2.00 7.50
N GLN A 75 17.77 2.08 6.27
CA GLN A 75 17.59 3.24 5.41
C GLN A 75 16.45 3.09 4.41
N GLU A 76 16.18 1.85 3.96
CA GLU A 76 15.23 1.64 2.88
C GLU A 76 14.64 0.23 2.90
N VAL A 77 13.61 0.03 2.10
CA VAL A 77 13.08 -1.29 1.78
C VAL A 77 13.48 -1.60 0.33
N ILE A 78 14.35 -2.59 0.16
CA ILE A 78 14.77 -3.05 -1.16
C ILE A 78 13.70 -4.01 -1.68
N ILE A 79 13.13 -3.72 -2.84
CA ILE A 79 11.97 -4.45 -3.37
C ILE A 79 12.40 -5.25 -4.60
N ASN A 80 12.22 -6.57 -4.51
CA ASN A 80 12.55 -7.48 -5.62
C ASN A 80 11.37 -7.66 -6.57
N SER A 81 10.15 -7.77 -6.04
CA SER A 81 8.95 -8.00 -6.85
C SER A 81 7.67 -7.76 -6.05
N VAL A 82 6.55 -7.72 -6.76
CA VAL A 82 5.22 -7.89 -6.17
C VAL A 82 4.92 -9.39 -6.21
N THR A 83 4.40 -9.92 -5.11
CA THR A 83 4.09 -11.35 -4.99
C THR A 83 2.75 -11.70 -5.64
N PRO A 84 2.44 -13.00 -5.82
CA PRO A 84 1.09 -13.41 -6.25
C PRO A 84 -0.02 -12.85 -5.36
N LEU A 85 0.20 -12.77 -4.04
CA LEU A 85 -0.77 -12.15 -3.13
C LEU A 85 -0.98 -10.68 -3.47
N GLY A 86 0.10 -9.94 -3.74
CA GLY A 86 0.01 -8.53 -4.14
C GLY A 86 -0.79 -8.35 -5.42
N TYR A 87 -0.56 -9.18 -6.41
CA TYR A 87 -1.32 -9.15 -7.66
C TYR A 87 -2.79 -9.52 -7.44
N SER A 88 -3.08 -10.47 -6.56
CA SER A 88 -4.46 -10.83 -6.20
C SER A 88 -5.20 -9.65 -5.58
N ILE A 89 -4.54 -8.89 -4.72
CA ILE A 89 -5.11 -7.67 -4.14
C ILE A 89 -5.45 -6.66 -5.24
N LEU A 90 -4.54 -6.43 -6.18
CA LEU A 90 -4.78 -5.51 -7.29
C LEU A 90 -5.94 -5.95 -8.17
N GLU A 91 -6.08 -7.25 -8.44
CA GLU A 91 -7.19 -7.78 -9.22
C GLU A 91 -8.54 -7.60 -8.52
N GLN A 92 -8.61 -7.91 -7.22
CA GLN A 92 -9.83 -7.71 -6.44
C GLN A 92 -10.21 -6.23 -6.35
N ALA A 93 -9.23 -5.35 -6.29
CA ALA A 93 -9.46 -3.91 -6.21
C ALA A 93 -10.14 -3.31 -7.45
N LYS A 94 -10.15 -4.02 -8.57
CA LYS A 94 -10.87 -3.61 -9.79
C LYS A 94 -12.37 -3.82 -9.67
N LYS A 95 -12.84 -4.61 -8.71
CA LYS A 95 -14.26 -4.93 -8.53
C LYS A 95 -14.94 -3.90 -7.63
N PRO A 96 -16.06 -3.28 -8.07
CA PRO A 96 -16.77 -2.30 -7.24
C PRO A 96 -17.24 -2.85 -5.90
N THR A 97 -17.66 -4.12 -5.85
CA THR A 97 -18.12 -4.77 -4.62
C THR A 97 -17.01 -4.94 -3.59
N PHE A 98 -15.76 -5.07 -4.03
CA PHE A 98 -14.60 -5.17 -3.15
C PHE A 98 -14.49 -3.93 -2.25
N TRP A 99 -14.58 -2.74 -2.83
CA TRP A 99 -14.47 -1.48 -2.09
C TRP A 99 -15.56 -1.30 -1.07
N LYS A 100 -16.81 -1.64 -1.42
CA LYS A 100 -17.93 -1.58 -0.49
C LYS A 100 -17.72 -2.47 0.70
N SER A 101 -17.27 -3.71 0.47
CA SER A 101 -16.99 -4.68 1.54
C SER A 101 -15.87 -4.19 2.46
N ILE A 102 -14.81 -3.65 1.89
CA ILE A 102 -13.66 -3.16 2.65
C ILE A 102 -14.05 -1.96 3.51
N LYS A 103 -14.77 -0.99 2.95
CA LYS A 103 -15.23 0.19 3.70
C LYS A 103 -16.16 -0.19 4.85
N LYS A 104 -17.05 -1.14 4.61
CA LYS A 104 -18.00 -1.61 5.63
C LYS A 104 -17.27 -2.23 6.82
N ALA A 105 -16.14 -2.86 6.57
CA ALA A 105 -15.34 -3.50 7.61
C ALA A 105 -14.24 -2.58 8.17
N ALA A 106 -14.14 -1.33 7.70
CA ALA A 106 -13.09 -0.39 8.10
C ALA A 106 -12.89 -0.24 9.61
N PRO A 107 -13.96 -0.17 10.44
CA PRO A 107 -13.77 -0.08 11.88
C PRO A 107 -12.97 -1.23 12.48
N LYS A 108 -12.98 -2.39 11.85
CA LYS A 108 -12.23 -3.57 12.30
C LYS A 108 -10.75 -3.48 12.00
N TRP A 109 -10.34 -2.59 11.08
CA TRP A 109 -8.92 -2.41 10.76
C TRP A 109 -8.16 -1.68 11.86
N ALA A 110 -8.85 -0.99 12.74
CA ALA A 110 -8.21 -0.26 13.83
C ALA A 110 -7.36 -1.18 14.71
N ALA A 111 -7.76 -2.44 14.83
CA ALA A 111 -7.06 -3.45 15.64
C ALA A 111 -6.11 -4.32 14.81
N ASN A 112 -6.30 -4.39 13.48
CA ASN A 112 -5.50 -5.21 12.58
C ASN A 112 -5.08 -4.41 11.36
N SER A 113 -3.98 -4.81 10.73
CA SER A 113 -3.54 -4.16 9.51
C SER A 113 -4.55 -4.41 8.37
N LEU A 114 -4.63 -3.48 7.44
CA LEU A 114 -5.42 -3.66 6.23
C LEU A 114 -4.98 -4.91 5.47
N THR A 115 -3.69 -5.18 5.42
CA THR A 115 -3.15 -6.36 4.74
C THR A 115 -3.71 -7.65 5.35
N ASN A 116 -3.71 -7.79 6.67
CA ASN A 116 -4.26 -8.96 7.34
C ASN A 116 -5.74 -9.14 7.03
N PHE A 117 -6.50 -8.05 7.01
CA PHE A 117 -7.90 -8.08 6.63
C PHE A 117 -8.10 -8.55 5.18
N LEU A 118 -7.28 -8.03 4.25
CA LEU A 118 -7.34 -8.41 2.84
C LEU A 118 -6.98 -9.88 2.62
N ILE A 119 -5.98 -10.38 3.34
CA ILE A 119 -5.61 -11.80 3.27
C ILE A 119 -6.80 -12.67 3.69
N ALA A 120 -7.44 -12.34 4.80
CA ALA A 120 -8.62 -13.07 5.26
C ALA A 120 -9.77 -12.99 4.25
N TYR A 121 -9.98 -11.83 3.64
CA TYR A 121 -11.01 -11.64 2.61
C TYR A 121 -10.75 -12.53 1.38
N LEU A 122 -9.49 -12.61 0.93
CA LEU A 122 -9.13 -13.35 -0.27
C LEU A 122 -9.14 -14.88 -0.06
N THR A 123 -8.94 -15.33 1.18
CA THR A 123 -8.89 -16.77 1.49
C THR A 123 -10.25 -17.34 1.89
N ASN A 124 -11.23 -16.51 2.07
CA ASN A 124 -12.62 -16.92 2.34
C ASN A 124 -13.46 -16.99 1.03
#